data_128cdc6f38c76be861efb50464851399
#
_entry.id   128cdc6f38c76be861efb50464851399
#
_cell.length_a   1.000
_cell.length_b   1.000
_cell.length_c   1.000
_cell.angle_alpha   90.00
_cell.angle_beta   90.00
_cell.angle_gamma   90.00
#
_symmetry.space_group_name_H-M   'P 1'
#
loop_
_entity.id
_entity.type
_entity.pdbx_description
1 polymer ?
#
loop_
_entity_poly.entity_id
_entity_poly.type
_entity_poly.pdbx_seq_one_letter_code
_entity_poly.pdbx_strand_id
1 'polypeptide(L)'
;MVNILIGCTGSVATIKLPQLLNDLFILFDQKKVPIGLRVVTTESAKHFFDDKEIPERVDIFSDSDEWNAWQKRGDDVLHIELAKWADLFLIAPLDANSLAKIANGICDNLLLCAVRAWDLKKPLIFCPAMNTKMYQHPITRTQLDTLKSWGYIEIPVIEKTLICGETGLGAMAEISTIIEIVTRIIL
;
A
#
# COMPACT_ATOMS: atom_id res chain seq x y z
N MET A 1 -17.96 5.00 9.66
CA MET A 1 -16.73 4.19 9.81
C MET A 1 -15.89 4.45 8.56
N VAL A 2 -14.62 4.71 8.73
CA VAL A 2 -13.68 4.90 7.62
C VAL A 2 -12.99 3.57 7.34
N ASN A 3 -12.94 3.14 6.09
CA ASN A 3 -12.34 1.88 5.67
C ASN A 3 -11.09 2.15 4.83
N ILE A 4 -9.93 1.67 5.28
CA ILE A 4 -8.66 1.85 4.57
C ILE A 4 -8.11 0.50 4.14
N LEU A 5 -7.89 0.34 2.84
CA LEU A 5 -7.13 -0.78 2.29
C LEU A 5 -5.65 -0.39 2.26
N ILE A 6 -4.80 -1.23 2.83
CA ILE A 6 -3.35 -1.01 2.86
C ILE A 6 -2.67 -2.05 1.97
N GLY A 7 -1.96 -1.59 0.96
CA GLY A 7 -1.15 -2.43 0.07
C GLY A 7 0.30 -2.48 0.54
N CYS A 8 0.89 -3.68 0.65
CA CYS A 8 2.29 -3.85 0.96
C CYS A 8 3.01 -4.64 -0.13
N THR A 9 4.16 -4.13 -0.57
CA THR A 9 4.95 -4.73 -1.64
C THR A 9 6.36 -5.15 -1.17
N GLY A 10 7.13 -5.78 -2.03
CA GLY A 10 8.41 -6.39 -1.71
C GLY A 10 9.56 -5.41 -1.41
N SER A 11 9.37 -4.56 -0.43
CA SER A 11 10.40 -3.64 0.07
C SER A 11 10.69 -3.91 1.54
N VAL A 12 11.94 -3.73 1.96
CA VAL A 12 12.34 -3.82 3.37
C VAL A 12 11.51 -2.86 4.26
N ALA A 13 11.02 -1.75 3.70
CA ALA A 13 10.17 -0.82 4.45
C ALA A 13 8.86 -1.45 4.96
N THR A 14 8.46 -2.62 4.44
CA THR A 14 7.29 -3.39 4.93
C THR A 14 7.45 -3.88 6.38
N ILE A 15 8.67 -3.91 6.92
CA ILE A 15 8.89 -4.13 8.37
C ILE A 15 8.14 -3.12 9.25
N LYS A 16 7.77 -1.97 8.70
CA LYS A 16 7.03 -0.91 9.40
C LYS A 16 5.50 -1.12 9.42
N LEU A 17 4.98 -2.16 8.74
CA LEU A 17 3.54 -2.41 8.64
C LEU A 17 2.86 -2.53 10.01
N PRO A 18 3.37 -3.32 10.98
CA PRO A 18 2.73 -3.42 12.29
C PRO A 18 2.62 -2.07 13.02
N GLN A 19 3.67 -1.26 12.94
CA GLN A 19 3.67 0.08 13.53
C GLN A 19 2.63 0.99 12.83
N LEU A 20 2.59 1.00 11.50
CA LEU A 20 1.63 1.82 10.74
C LEU A 20 0.18 1.50 11.13
N LEU A 21 -0.16 0.21 11.26
CA LEU A 21 -1.49 -0.24 11.63
C LEU A 21 -1.86 0.22 13.06
N ASN A 22 -0.95 0.01 14.02
CA ASN A 22 -1.16 0.40 15.40
C ASN A 22 -1.33 1.92 15.55
N ASP A 23 -0.47 2.70 14.90
CA ASP A 23 -0.50 4.16 14.99
C ASP A 23 -1.77 4.73 14.34
N LEU A 24 -2.27 4.13 13.23
CA LEU A 24 -3.56 4.49 12.65
C LEU A 24 -4.70 4.22 13.63
N PHE A 25 -4.75 3.07 14.27
CA PHE A 25 -5.79 2.77 15.26
C PHE A 25 -5.75 3.76 16.43
N ILE A 26 -4.56 4.02 17.00
CA ILE A 26 -4.39 4.96 18.13
C ILE A 26 -4.92 6.35 17.74
N LEU A 27 -4.55 6.85 16.56
CA LEU A 27 -4.97 8.18 16.14
C LEU A 27 -6.47 8.27 15.91
N PHE A 28 -7.08 7.28 15.24
CA PHE A 28 -8.52 7.29 14.98
C PHE A 28 -9.34 7.10 16.24
N ASP A 29 -8.86 6.29 17.21
CA ASP A 29 -9.46 6.16 18.53
C ASP A 29 -9.43 7.50 19.29
N GLN A 30 -8.31 8.24 19.27
CA GLN A 30 -8.20 9.58 19.86
C GLN A 30 -9.18 10.56 19.22
N LYS A 31 -9.39 10.46 17.91
CA LYS A 31 -10.36 11.31 17.17
C LYS A 31 -11.80 10.83 17.32
N LYS A 32 -12.05 9.70 17.98
CA LYS A 32 -13.37 9.05 18.13
C LYS A 32 -14.05 8.73 16.80
N VAL A 33 -13.26 8.42 15.77
CA VAL A 33 -13.72 8.02 14.44
C VAL A 33 -13.49 6.51 14.27
N PRO A 34 -14.54 5.70 14.09
CA PRO A 34 -14.38 4.27 13.84
C PRO A 34 -13.62 4.02 12.53
N ILE A 35 -12.61 3.15 12.57
CA ILE A 35 -11.80 2.77 11.43
C ILE A 35 -11.80 1.25 11.21
N GLY A 36 -11.90 0.84 9.94
CA GLY A 36 -11.62 -0.52 9.47
C GLY A 36 -10.32 -0.53 8.67
N LEU A 37 -9.43 -1.47 8.99
CA LEU A 37 -8.18 -1.68 8.23
C LEU A 37 -8.18 -3.08 7.64
N ARG A 38 -7.84 -3.19 6.38
CA ARG A 38 -7.53 -4.44 5.68
C ARG A 38 -6.19 -4.30 4.96
N VAL A 39 -5.44 -5.40 4.90
CA VAL A 39 -4.13 -5.41 4.26
C VAL A 39 -4.17 -6.35 3.06
N VAL A 40 -3.61 -5.93 1.94
CA VAL A 40 -3.33 -6.77 0.79
C VAL A 40 -1.83 -6.80 0.53
N THR A 41 -1.23 -8.01 0.45
CA THR A 41 0.21 -8.18 0.33
C THR A 41 0.58 -8.89 -0.96
N THR A 42 1.72 -8.49 -1.55
CA THR A 42 2.40 -9.32 -2.53
C THR A 42 3.13 -10.47 -1.83
N GLU A 43 3.41 -11.56 -2.52
CA GLU A 43 4.18 -12.68 -1.95
C GLU A 43 5.55 -12.24 -1.41
N SER A 44 6.22 -11.32 -2.11
CA SER A 44 7.50 -10.79 -1.66
C SER A 44 7.40 -9.91 -0.41
N ALA A 45 6.26 -9.30 -0.13
CA ALA A 45 6.04 -8.50 1.07
C ALA A 45 6.02 -9.36 2.35
N LYS A 46 5.50 -10.57 2.27
CA LYS A 46 5.40 -11.51 3.40
C LYS A 46 6.76 -11.87 4.03
N HIS A 47 7.84 -11.64 3.31
CA HIS A 47 9.20 -11.86 3.81
C HIS A 47 9.62 -10.87 4.90
N PHE A 48 8.95 -9.74 5.04
CA PHE A 48 9.40 -8.62 5.86
C PHE A 48 8.58 -8.35 7.13
N PHE A 49 7.56 -9.14 7.44
CA PHE A 49 6.80 -9.03 8.68
C PHE A 49 6.31 -10.43 9.12
N ASP A 50 6.01 -10.57 10.41
CA ASP A 50 5.36 -11.76 10.97
C ASP A 50 3.86 -11.45 11.18
N ASP A 51 2.97 -12.32 10.75
CA ASP A 51 1.52 -12.17 10.95
C ASP A 51 1.14 -12.00 12.43
N LYS A 52 1.96 -12.54 13.35
CA LYS A 52 1.78 -12.39 14.80
C LYS A 52 1.97 -10.96 15.31
N GLU A 53 2.65 -10.11 14.54
CA GLU A 53 2.86 -8.69 14.87
C GLU A 53 1.69 -7.82 14.40
N ILE A 54 0.79 -8.38 13.60
CA ILE A 54 -0.37 -7.66 13.07
C ILE A 54 -1.51 -7.69 14.09
N PRO A 55 -2.19 -6.56 14.35
CA PRO A 55 -3.34 -6.55 15.24
C PRO A 55 -4.43 -7.54 14.81
N GLU A 56 -4.97 -8.34 15.73
CA GLU A 56 -5.98 -9.39 15.45
C GLU A 56 -7.24 -8.90 14.71
N ARG A 57 -7.52 -7.61 14.78
CA ARG A 57 -8.66 -6.98 14.12
C ARG A 57 -8.40 -6.58 12.67
N VAL A 58 -7.25 -6.96 12.09
CA VAL A 58 -6.86 -6.67 10.71
C VAL A 58 -6.86 -7.94 9.90
N ASP A 59 -7.66 -7.97 8.85
CA ASP A 59 -7.63 -9.05 7.86
C ASP A 59 -6.47 -8.82 6.88
N ILE A 60 -5.65 -9.85 6.65
CA ILE A 60 -4.58 -9.85 5.65
C ILE A 60 -4.99 -10.75 4.49
N PHE A 61 -4.87 -10.23 3.27
CA PHE A 61 -5.19 -10.93 2.04
C PHE A 61 -3.97 -11.05 1.13
N SER A 62 -3.90 -12.16 0.41
CA SER A 62 -2.84 -12.50 -0.52
C SER A 62 -3.40 -13.14 -1.80
N ASP A 63 -2.53 -13.47 -2.74
CA ASP A 63 -2.94 -14.10 -4.00
C ASP A 63 -3.67 -15.43 -3.79
N SER A 64 -3.30 -16.22 -2.76
CA SER A 64 -4.00 -17.46 -2.43
C SER A 64 -5.45 -17.24 -2.02
N ASP A 65 -5.74 -16.13 -1.33
CA ASP A 65 -7.09 -15.81 -0.89
C ASP A 65 -7.99 -15.44 -2.07
N GLU A 66 -7.45 -14.73 -3.07
CA GLU A 66 -8.14 -14.42 -4.32
C GLU A 66 -8.62 -15.70 -5.02
N TRP A 67 -7.71 -16.67 -5.20
CA TRP A 67 -8.03 -17.91 -5.92
C TRP A 67 -8.89 -18.88 -5.11
N ASN A 68 -8.81 -18.82 -3.78
CA ASN A 68 -9.66 -19.63 -2.90
C ASN A 68 -11.08 -19.06 -2.76
N ALA A 69 -11.26 -17.75 -2.88
CA ALA A 69 -12.55 -17.10 -2.72
C ALA A 69 -13.54 -17.46 -3.83
N TRP A 70 -13.07 -17.65 -5.08
CA TRP A 70 -13.93 -17.94 -6.22
C TRP A 70 -13.90 -19.42 -6.58
N GLN A 71 -15.02 -20.13 -6.40
CA GLN A 71 -15.18 -21.55 -6.69
C GLN A 71 -16.23 -21.80 -7.79
N LYS A 72 -17.22 -20.95 -7.92
CA LYS A 72 -18.32 -21.09 -8.87
C LYS A 72 -18.91 -19.73 -9.26
N ARG A 73 -19.68 -19.74 -10.35
CA ARG A 73 -20.39 -18.54 -10.79
C ARG A 73 -21.35 -18.01 -9.70
N GLY A 74 -21.18 -16.75 -9.34
CA GLY A 74 -21.95 -16.07 -8.29
C GLY A 74 -21.16 -15.84 -7.00
N ASP A 75 -19.99 -16.43 -6.86
CA ASP A 75 -19.07 -16.12 -5.74
C ASP A 75 -18.45 -14.74 -5.93
N ASP A 76 -18.06 -14.12 -4.82
CA ASP A 76 -17.43 -12.81 -4.80
C ASP A 76 -16.04 -12.86 -5.43
N VAL A 77 -15.67 -11.77 -6.09
CA VAL A 77 -14.34 -11.55 -6.66
C VAL A 77 -13.59 -10.64 -5.69
N LEU A 78 -12.60 -11.18 -4.98
CA LEU A 78 -12.00 -10.56 -3.81
C LEU A 78 -11.43 -9.17 -4.09
N HIS A 79 -10.67 -8.96 -5.18
CA HIS A 79 -10.11 -7.64 -5.49
C HIS A 79 -11.20 -6.59 -5.75
N ILE A 80 -12.35 -6.99 -6.29
CA ILE A 80 -13.50 -6.10 -6.48
C ILE A 80 -14.13 -5.73 -5.14
N GLU A 81 -14.32 -6.72 -4.25
CA GLU A 81 -14.90 -6.49 -2.95
C GLU A 81 -14.00 -5.62 -2.05
N LEU A 82 -12.69 -5.82 -2.11
CA LEU A 82 -11.72 -4.96 -1.40
C LEU A 82 -11.77 -3.52 -1.92
N ALA A 83 -11.80 -3.33 -3.24
CA ALA A 83 -11.88 -2.00 -3.86
C ALA A 83 -13.21 -1.28 -3.55
N LYS A 84 -14.33 -2.02 -3.48
CA LYS A 84 -15.64 -1.46 -3.08
C LYS A 84 -15.67 -1.08 -1.61
N TRP A 85 -15.15 -1.95 -0.74
CA TRP A 85 -15.19 -1.80 0.71
C TRP A 85 -14.40 -0.59 1.20
N ALA A 86 -13.26 -0.31 0.60
CA ALA A 86 -12.36 0.75 1.06
C ALA A 86 -12.80 2.15 0.59
N ASP A 87 -12.66 3.13 1.46
CA ASP A 87 -12.82 4.55 1.17
C ASP A 87 -11.50 5.19 0.68
N LEU A 88 -10.37 4.61 1.08
CA LEU A 88 -9.01 5.01 0.70
C LEU A 88 -8.13 3.79 0.48
N PHE A 89 -7.27 3.82 -0.55
CA PHE A 89 -6.22 2.84 -0.76
C PHE A 89 -4.87 3.47 -0.49
N LEU A 90 -4.14 2.93 0.50
CA LEU A 90 -2.78 3.33 0.85
C LEU A 90 -1.81 2.23 0.46
N ILE A 91 -0.88 2.48 -0.47
CA ILE A 91 0.20 1.54 -0.80
C ILE A 91 1.48 1.98 -0.09
N ALA A 92 1.84 1.30 0.98
CA ALA A 92 2.96 1.63 1.85
C ALA A 92 3.66 0.38 2.40
N PRO A 93 4.81 0.02 1.82
CA PRO A 93 5.54 0.66 0.72
C PRO A 93 5.07 0.27 -0.67
N LEU A 94 5.42 1.10 -1.67
CA LEU A 94 5.36 0.76 -3.09
C LEU A 94 6.77 0.53 -3.64
N ASP A 95 7.12 -0.72 -3.95
CA ASP A 95 8.42 -1.08 -4.52
C ASP A 95 8.52 -0.76 -6.03
N ALA A 96 9.73 -0.79 -6.56
CA ALA A 96 9.99 -0.48 -7.97
C ALA A 96 9.29 -1.46 -8.93
N ASN A 97 9.17 -2.74 -8.56
CA ASN A 97 8.49 -3.75 -9.38
C ASN A 97 6.99 -3.46 -9.49
N SER A 98 6.33 -3.24 -8.35
CA SER A 98 4.89 -2.96 -8.33
C SER A 98 4.58 -1.59 -8.93
N LEU A 99 5.42 -0.58 -8.72
CA LEU A 99 5.32 0.72 -9.39
C LEU A 99 5.33 0.54 -10.92
N ALA A 100 6.30 -0.20 -11.44
CA ALA A 100 6.42 -0.47 -12.87
C ALA A 100 5.20 -1.22 -13.41
N LYS A 101 4.70 -2.22 -12.70
CA LYS A 101 3.52 -2.99 -13.08
C LYS A 101 2.26 -2.13 -13.11
N ILE A 102 2.02 -1.32 -12.07
CA ILE A 102 0.88 -0.40 -12.03
C ILE A 102 0.94 0.57 -13.21
N ALA A 103 2.09 1.23 -13.43
CA ALA A 103 2.26 2.21 -14.49
C ALA A 103 2.03 1.63 -15.90
N ASN A 104 2.20 0.32 -16.07
CA ASN A 104 1.97 -0.39 -17.34
C ASN A 104 0.65 -1.20 -17.37
N GLY A 105 -0.19 -1.10 -16.34
CA GLY A 105 -1.50 -1.75 -16.28
C GLY A 105 -1.44 -3.28 -16.10
N ILE A 106 -0.34 -3.82 -15.56
CA ILE A 106 -0.19 -5.26 -15.27
C ILE A 106 -0.95 -5.60 -13.99
N CYS A 107 -1.73 -6.69 -14.01
CA CYS A 107 -2.59 -7.15 -12.93
C CYS A 107 -2.36 -8.64 -12.65
N ASP A 108 -1.13 -9.02 -12.27
CA ASP A 108 -0.71 -10.41 -12.09
C ASP A 108 -0.73 -10.88 -10.63
N ASN A 109 -1.30 -10.09 -9.73
CA ASN A 109 -1.53 -10.44 -8.33
C ASN A 109 -2.72 -9.66 -7.74
N LEU A 110 -3.20 -10.06 -6.56
CA LEU A 110 -4.36 -9.48 -5.89
C LEU A 110 -4.24 -7.95 -5.69
N LEU A 111 -3.07 -7.47 -5.23
CA LEU A 111 -2.84 -6.03 -5.00
C LEU A 111 -2.99 -5.24 -6.30
N LEU A 112 -2.37 -5.70 -7.37
CA LEU A 112 -2.42 -5.04 -8.68
C LEU A 112 -3.82 -5.10 -9.30
N CYS A 113 -4.55 -6.21 -9.10
CA CYS A 113 -5.95 -6.32 -9.50
C CYS A 113 -6.83 -5.30 -8.74
N ALA A 114 -6.63 -5.15 -7.42
CA ALA A 114 -7.34 -4.16 -6.62
C ALA A 114 -7.04 -2.71 -7.07
N VAL A 115 -5.77 -2.40 -7.38
CA VAL A 115 -5.39 -1.10 -7.96
C VAL A 115 -6.05 -0.87 -9.31
N ARG A 116 -6.09 -1.89 -10.18
CA ARG A 116 -6.69 -1.80 -11.51
C ARG A 116 -8.21 -1.61 -11.47
N ALA A 117 -8.85 -2.18 -10.45
CA ALA A 117 -10.29 -2.06 -10.20
C ALA A 117 -10.67 -0.83 -9.35
N TRP A 118 -9.67 -0.02 -8.94
CA TRP A 118 -9.90 1.12 -8.05
C TRP A 118 -10.73 2.21 -8.71
N ASP A 119 -11.72 2.73 -8.00
CA ASP A 119 -12.49 3.90 -8.45
C ASP A 119 -11.62 5.16 -8.35
N LEU A 120 -11.30 5.78 -9.48
CA LEU A 120 -10.48 7.00 -9.55
C LEU A 120 -11.10 8.22 -8.82
N LYS A 121 -12.36 8.14 -8.40
CA LYS A 121 -12.99 9.16 -7.55
C LYS A 121 -12.62 9.03 -6.08
N LYS A 122 -12.10 7.88 -5.66
CA LYS A 122 -11.61 7.64 -4.31
C LYS A 122 -10.09 7.89 -4.25
N PRO A 123 -9.57 8.40 -3.12
CA PRO A 123 -8.13 8.63 -3.00
C PRO A 123 -7.35 7.32 -3.02
N LEU A 124 -6.29 7.28 -3.84
CA LEU A 124 -5.22 6.30 -3.76
C LEU A 124 -3.92 7.03 -3.46
N ILE A 125 -3.29 6.66 -2.34
CA ILE A 125 -2.03 7.21 -1.86
C ILE A 125 -0.96 6.15 -2.01
N PHE A 126 0.23 6.52 -2.46
CA PHE A 126 1.34 5.60 -2.57
C PHE A 126 2.65 6.18 -2.01
N CYS A 127 3.42 5.33 -1.33
CA CYS A 127 4.68 5.65 -0.67
C CYS A 127 5.81 4.87 -1.33
N PRO A 128 6.54 5.41 -2.32
CA PRO A 128 7.63 4.71 -2.96
C PRO A 128 8.72 4.32 -1.96
N ALA A 129 9.34 3.15 -2.16
CA ALA A 129 10.44 2.68 -1.34
C ALA A 129 11.34 1.73 -2.14
N MET A 130 12.58 2.15 -2.40
CA MET A 130 13.55 1.38 -3.17
C MET A 130 14.98 1.87 -2.92
N ASN A 131 15.98 1.13 -3.36
CA ASN A 131 17.38 1.57 -3.32
C ASN A 131 17.55 2.88 -4.10
N THR A 132 18.50 3.73 -3.67
CA THR A 132 18.77 5.03 -4.28
C THR A 132 19.04 4.95 -5.78
N LYS A 133 19.81 3.95 -6.23
CA LYS A 133 20.09 3.77 -7.67
C LYS A 133 18.86 3.42 -8.47
N MET A 134 17.93 2.62 -7.88
CA MET A 134 16.64 2.31 -8.50
C MET A 134 15.75 3.56 -8.53
N TYR A 135 15.75 4.35 -7.47
CA TYR A 135 14.97 5.59 -7.44
C TYR A 135 15.48 6.62 -8.46
N GLN A 136 16.81 6.74 -8.63
CA GLN A 136 17.45 7.63 -9.60
C GLN A 136 17.40 7.11 -11.04
N HIS A 137 16.98 5.86 -11.26
CA HIS A 137 16.88 5.30 -12.61
C HIS A 137 15.85 6.11 -13.44
N PRO A 138 16.15 6.47 -14.71
CA PRO A 138 15.30 7.34 -15.53
C PRO A 138 13.83 6.90 -15.61
N ILE A 139 13.57 5.59 -15.65
CA ILE A 139 12.21 5.05 -15.74
C ILE A 139 11.36 5.34 -14.49
N THR A 140 12.00 5.43 -13.31
CA THR A 140 11.27 5.61 -12.04
C THR A 140 10.48 6.91 -12.04
N ARG A 141 11.10 8.01 -12.47
CA ARG A 141 10.42 9.30 -12.59
C ARG A 141 9.21 9.25 -13.52
N THR A 142 9.39 8.63 -14.69
CA THR A 142 8.30 8.47 -15.66
C THR A 142 7.12 7.69 -15.07
N GLN A 143 7.40 6.61 -14.33
CA GLN A 143 6.37 5.78 -13.71
C GLN A 143 5.64 6.52 -12.58
N LEU A 144 6.37 7.25 -11.72
CA LEU A 144 5.77 8.09 -10.67
C LEU A 144 4.85 9.16 -11.29
N ASP A 145 5.31 9.84 -12.33
CA ASP A 145 4.52 10.87 -13.02
C ASP A 145 3.29 10.27 -13.72
N THR A 146 3.39 9.04 -14.22
CA THR A 146 2.25 8.31 -14.78
C THR A 146 1.15 8.09 -13.72
N LEU A 147 1.49 7.57 -12.55
CA LEU A 147 0.52 7.35 -11.47
C LEU A 147 -0.13 8.68 -11.03
N LYS A 148 0.68 9.74 -10.89
CA LYS A 148 0.18 11.08 -10.54
C LYS A 148 -0.76 11.66 -11.60
N SER A 149 -0.51 11.38 -12.88
CA SER A 149 -1.39 11.83 -13.98
C SER A 149 -2.79 11.23 -13.92
N TRP A 150 -2.96 10.08 -13.24
CA TRP A 150 -4.27 9.45 -12.97
C TRP A 150 -4.97 10.01 -11.73
N GLY A 151 -4.32 10.94 -11.01
CA GLY A 151 -4.85 11.52 -9.78
C GLY A 151 -4.41 10.79 -8.51
N TYR A 152 -3.51 9.81 -8.60
CA TYR A 152 -2.94 9.15 -7.42
C TYR A 152 -1.98 10.09 -6.69
N ILE A 153 -1.94 9.99 -5.36
CA ILE A 153 -1.22 10.91 -4.48
C ILE A 153 0.08 10.26 -4.02
N GLU A 154 1.21 10.85 -4.43
CA GLU A 154 2.53 10.44 -3.97
C GLU A 154 2.85 11.04 -2.59
N ILE A 155 3.27 10.21 -1.63
CA ILE A 155 4.05 10.67 -0.48
C ILE A 155 5.51 10.43 -0.82
N PRO A 156 6.31 11.48 -1.06
CA PRO A 156 7.65 11.34 -1.61
C PRO A 156 8.58 10.54 -0.69
N VAL A 157 9.58 9.90 -1.31
CA VAL A 157 10.70 9.28 -0.59
C VAL A 157 11.46 10.31 0.24
N ILE A 158 12.10 9.83 1.30
CA ILE A 158 13.01 10.64 2.11
C ILE A 158 14.47 10.19 1.91
N GLU A 159 15.39 11.08 2.25
CA GLU A 159 16.81 10.74 2.34
C GLU A 159 17.07 10.03 3.67
N LYS A 160 17.71 8.88 3.61
CA LYS A 160 18.08 8.09 4.78
C LYS A 160 19.29 7.19 4.46
N THR A 161 20.01 6.78 5.48
CA THR A 161 20.94 5.65 5.33
C THR A 161 20.11 4.38 5.16
N LEU A 162 20.18 3.79 3.98
CA LEU A 162 19.46 2.57 3.63
C LEU A 162 20.15 1.34 4.26
N ILE A 163 19.44 0.21 4.32
CA ILE A 163 19.98 -1.03 4.90
C ILE A 163 21.25 -1.52 4.21
N CYS A 164 21.44 -1.18 2.92
CA CYS A 164 22.70 -1.46 2.20
C CYS A 164 23.87 -0.55 2.62
N GLY A 165 23.69 0.37 3.58
CA GLY A 165 24.72 1.30 4.06
C GLY A 165 24.92 2.56 3.22
N GLU A 166 24.24 2.70 2.08
CA GLU A 166 24.26 3.90 1.26
C GLU A 166 23.29 4.95 1.81
N THR A 167 23.72 6.22 1.89
CA THR A 167 22.84 7.35 2.23
C THR A 167 22.34 7.99 0.94
N GLY A 168 21.03 8.16 0.82
CA GLY A 168 20.43 8.79 -0.34
C GLY A 168 18.91 8.71 -0.34
N LEU A 169 18.30 9.30 -1.37
CA LEU A 169 16.87 9.26 -1.61
C LEU A 169 16.40 7.85 -2.01
N GLY A 170 15.26 7.43 -1.47
CA GLY A 170 14.66 6.13 -1.81
C GLY A 170 13.95 5.45 -0.64
N ALA A 171 14.20 5.91 0.60
CA ALA A 171 13.48 5.40 1.77
C ALA A 171 12.02 5.84 1.77
N MET A 172 11.12 4.95 2.20
CA MET A 172 9.72 5.28 2.45
C MET A 172 9.61 6.43 3.45
N ALA A 173 8.68 7.34 3.23
CA ALA A 173 8.32 8.42 4.17
C ALA A 173 8.13 7.88 5.59
N GLU A 174 8.33 8.72 6.59
CA GLU A 174 8.10 8.33 7.99
C GLU A 174 6.61 8.07 8.24
N ILE A 175 6.31 7.12 9.12
CA ILE A 175 4.94 6.70 9.43
C ILE A 175 4.09 7.90 9.89
N SER A 176 4.65 8.78 10.71
CA SER A 176 3.97 10.00 11.16
C SER A 176 3.51 10.88 10.00
N THR A 177 4.35 11.07 8.98
CA THR A 177 4.01 11.82 7.76
C THR A 177 2.91 11.12 6.96
N ILE A 178 3.00 9.79 6.82
CA ILE A 178 1.98 9.00 6.12
C ILE A 178 0.62 9.17 6.80
N ILE A 179 0.58 8.99 8.11
CA ILE A 179 -0.65 9.07 8.92
C ILE A 179 -1.24 10.49 8.86
N GLU A 180 -0.43 11.53 8.95
CA GLU A 180 -0.88 12.91 8.82
C GLU A 180 -1.59 13.16 7.48
N ILE A 181 -0.97 12.71 6.37
CA ILE A 181 -1.53 12.90 5.03
C ILE A 181 -2.81 12.07 4.85
N VAL A 182 -2.81 10.80 5.26
CA VAL A 182 -4.01 9.95 5.24
C VAL A 182 -5.16 10.60 6.00
N THR A 183 -4.88 11.08 7.21
CA THR A 183 -5.89 11.71 8.08
C THR A 183 -6.47 12.96 7.44
N ARG A 184 -5.63 13.81 6.85
CA ARG A 184 -6.05 15.06 6.19
C ARG A 184 -6.94 14.81 4.96
N ILE A 185 -6.75 13.67 4.28
CA ILE A 185 -7.51 13.34 3.07
C ILE A 185 -8.86 12.70 3.40
N ILE A 186 -8.94 11.94 4.50
CA ILE A 186 -10.12 11.12 4.80
C ILE A 186 -11.04 11.73 5.88
N LEU A 187 -10.54 12.68 6.65
CA LEU A 187 -11.28 13.40 7.70
C LEU A 187 -11.43 14.87 7.39
#